data_fe0e476fe0ab3e36abd9b36c8a2052f9
#
_entry.id   fe0e476fe0ab3e36abd9b36c8a2052f9
#
_cell.length_a   1.000
_cell.length_b   1.000
_cell.length_c   1.000
_cell.angle_alpha   90.00
_cell.angle_beta   90.00
_cell.angle_gamma   90.00
#
_symmetry.space_group_name_H-M   'P 1'
#
loop_
_entity.id
_entity.type
_entity.pdbx_description
1 polymer ?
#
loop_
_entity_poly.entity_id
_entity_poly.type
_entity_poly.pdbx_seq_one_letter_code
_entity_poly.pdbx_strand_id
1 'polypeptide(L)'
;MNIIRIKLPEGVQRFKPFTVKDYRDFLLVSTEIKMNPEEEQTILDELLEEIYPDVDPAFREYIFLNVFTSSIGKTKIPLCFTCPTCNKERKMLLNLQVEALKPIVLEAAGLKITFRYVKPSTDYAKTFLDAIERVSDGINDYLWTELPEDVREQVIDSISFAEFEEVVKQMHTIKIEQKISCCESHDLKYIGLLPLFKLLLNPDELFIFYRINHLLAKSNYSISDLMDMLPVERNIALTLVEKDVKEANNAKNGVS
;
A
#
# COMPACT_ATOMS: atom_id res chain seq x y z
N MET A 1 -7.15 22.44 -5.12
CA MET A 1 -7.51 21.23 -4.37
C MET A 1 -6.99 20.04 -5.14
N ASN A 2 -5.98 19.36 -4.60
CA ASN A 2 -5.41 18.17 -5.25
C ASN A 2 -6.35 16.98 -5.03
N ILE A 3 -6.71 16.29 -6.09
CA ILE A 3 -7.59 15.11 -6.05
C ILE A 3 -6.85 13.97 -6.75
N ILE A 4 -6.69 12.88 -6.04
CA ILE A 4 -6.09 11.65 -6.56
C ILE A 4 -7.23 10.78 -7.12
N ARG A 5 -7.07 10.33 -8.37
CA ARG A 5 -8.05 9.47 -9.03
C ARG A 5 -7.49 8.06 -9.08
N ILE A 6 -8.23 7.12 -8.51
CA ILE A 6 -7.87 5.70 -8.48
C ILE A 6 -8.94 4.92 -9.24
N LYS A 7 -8.47 4.08 -10.19
CA LYS A 7 -9.35 3.20 -10.95
C LYS A 7 -9.52 1.89 -10.17
N LEU A 8 -10.76 1.65 -9.73
CA LEU A 8 -11.19 0.40 -9.12
C LEU A 8 -12.05 -0.39 -10.13
N PRO A 9 -12.35 -1.68 -9.90
CA PRO A 9 -13.22 -2.46 -10.78
C PRO A 9 -14.58 -1.81 -11.02
N GLU A 10 -15.16 -1.17 -10.02
CA GLU A 10 -16.45 -0.50 -10.06
C GLU A 10 -16.42 0.89 -10.71
N GLY A 11 -15.23 1.43 -11.02
CA GLY A 11 -15.06 2.74 -11.62
C GLY A 11 -13.94 3.57 -11.03
N VAL A 12 -13.91 4.87 -11.38
CA VAL A 12 -12.91 5.81 -10.89
C VAL A 12 -13.42 6.50 -9.64
N GLN A 13 -12.73 6.31 -8.54
CA GLN A 13 -12.98 7.01 -7.28
C GLN A 13 -11.97 8.14 -7.05
N ARG A 14 -12.33 9.12 -6.21
CA ARG A 14 -11.56 10.33 -5.95
C ARG A 14 -11.22 10.43 -4.48
N PHE A 15 -9.93 10.60 -4.18
CA PHE A 15 -9.41 10.68 -2.83
C PHE A 15 -8.65 11.99 -2.62
N LYS A 16 -8.65 12.47 -1.37
CA LYS A 16 -7.77 13.58 -0.97
C LYS A 16 -6.37 13.03 -0.71
N PRO A 17 -5.32 13.77 -1.06
CA PRO A 17 -3.97 13.41 -0.66
C PRO A 17 -3.82 13.52 0.86
N PHE A 18 -2.92 12.74 1.44
CA PHE A 18 -2.57 12.82 2.85
C PHE A 18 -1.78 14.10 3.15
N THR A 19 -2.07 14.67 4.30
CA THR A 19 -1.38 15.85 4.84
C THR A 19 -0.19 15.44 5.72
N VAL A 20 0.58 16.40 6.15
CA VAL A 20 1.64 16.21 7.16
C VAL A 20 1.06 15.72 8.49
N LYS A 21 -0.16 16.14 8.84
CA LYS A 21 -0.88 15.65 10.01
C LYS A 21 -1.15 14.14 9.88
N ASP A 22 -1.72 13.72 8.74
CA ASP A 22 -1.99 12.29 8.49
C ASP A 22 -0.69 11.47 8.55
N TYR A 23 0.40 11.99 7.96
CA TYR A 23 1.71 11.32 8.01
C TYR A 23 2.23 11.14 9.45
N ARG A 24 2.02 12.13 10.35
CA ARG A 24 2.33 11.98 11.77
C ARG A 24 1.52 10.86 12.41
N ASP A 25 0.22 10.82 12.11
CA ASP A 25 -0.68 9.84 12.69
C ASP A 25 -0.31 8.42 12.22
N PHE A 26 0.12 8.26 10.96
CA PHE A 26 0.68 6.99 10.45
C PHE A 26 1.97 6.56 11.17
N LEU A 27 2.87 7.50 11.51
CA LEU A 27 4.07 7.19 12.30
C LEU A 27 3.71 6.74 13.72
N LEU A 28 2.67 7.31 14.33
CA LEU A 28 2.16 6.89 15.64
C LEU A 28 1.59 5.46 15.58
N VAL A 29 0.76 5.16 14.58
CA VAL A 29 0.23 3.82 14.33
C VAL A 29 1.37 2.82 14.05
N SER A 30 2.39 3.21 13.29
CA SER A 30 3.57 2.35 13.08
C SER A 30 4.33 2.07 14.38
N THR A 31 4.33 3.02 15.32
CA THR A 31 4.90 2.80 16.66
C THR A 31 4.06 1.79 17.45
N GLU A 32 2.74 1.88 17.38
CA GLU A 32 1.81 0.95 18.01
C GLU A 32 1.95 -0.46 17.46
N ILE A 33 2.03 -0.62 16.14
CA ILE A 33 2.30 -1.89 15.46
C ILE A 33 3.62 -2.50 15.97
N LYS A 34 4.69 -1.70 16.12
CA LYS A 34 5.99 -2.17 16.63
C LYS A 34 5.89 -2.65 18.07
N MET A 35 5.02 -2.04 18.89
CA MET A 35 4.81 -2.41 20.29
C MET A 35 3.91 -3.63 20.47
N ASN A 36 3.01 -3.90 19.52
CA ASN A 36 2.01 -4.97 19.57
C ASN A 36 2.10 -5.91 18.36
N PRO A 37 3.18 -6.71 18.24
CA PRO A 37 3.42 -7.55 17.06
C PRO A 37 2.36 -8.64 16.81
N GLU A 38 1.56 -8.99 17.81
CA GLU A 38 0.46 -9.98 17.71
C GLU A 38 -0.80 -9.37 17.06
N GLU A 39 -0.94 -8.03 17.09
CA GLU A 39 -2.13 -7.30 16.62
C GLU A 39 -1.86 -6.42 15.39
N GLU A 40 -0.69 -6.57 14.76
CA GLU A 40 -0.22 -5.69 13.68
C GLU A 40 -1.25 -5.48 12.56
N GLN A 41 -1.88 -6.56 12.10
CA GLN A 41 -2.88 -6.47 11.03
C GLN A 41 -4.18 -5.82 11.51
N THR A 42 -4.60 -6.08 12.74
CA THR A 42 -5.80 -5.49 13.34
C THR A 42 -5.65 -3.98 13.46
N ILE A 43 -4.50 -3.52 14.01
CA ILE A 43 -4.19 -2.09 14.15
C ILE A 43 -4.18 -1.39 12.79
N LEU A 44 -3.58 -2.02 11.77
CA LEU A 44 -3.59 -1.47 10.41
C LEU A 44 -4.99 -1.41 9.82
N ASP A 45 -5.80 -2.45 10.04
CA ASP A 45 -7.18 -2.50 9.55
C ASP A 45 -8.06 -1.42 10.18
N GLU A 46 -7.92 -1.17 11.49
CA GLU A 46 -8.62 -0.10 12.20
C GLU A 46 -8.24 1.28 11.65
N LEU A 47 -6.96 1.53 11.39
CA LEU A 47 -6.51 2.75 10.72
C LEU A 47 -7.16 2.91 9.34
N LEU A 48 -7.17 1.86 8.54
CA LEU A 48 -7.74 1.89 7.19
C LEU A 48 -9.26 2.08 7.22
N GLU A 49 -9.94 1.56 8.22
CA GLU A 49 -11.37 1.75 8.43
C GLU A 49 -11.69 3.20 8.83
N GLU A 50 -10.88 3.80 9.70
CA GLU A 50 -11.03 5.20 10.09
C GLU A 50 -10.84 6.15 8.90
N ILE A 51 -9.83 5.89 8.04
CA ILE A 51 -9.55 6.74 6.88
C ILE A 51 -10.58 6.55 5.76
N TYR A 52 -11.05 5.32 5.55
CA TYR A 52 -11.91 4.92 4.44
C TYR A 52 -13.17 4.16 4.89
N PRO A 53 -14.04 4.77 5.73
CA PRO A 53 -15.21 4.09 6.28
C PRO A 53 -16.19 3.62 5.21
N ASP A 54 -16.35 4.41 4.13
CA ASP A 54 -17.31 4.15 3.05
C ASP A 54 -16.73 3.31 1.90
N VAL A 55 -15.49 2.82 2.03
CA VAL A 55 -14.81 2.03 1.01
C VAL A 55 -14.86 0.55 1.38
N ASP A 56 -15.11 -0.31 0.37
CA ASP A 56 -15.03 -1.75 0.55
C ASP A 56 -13.66 -2.15 1.13
N PRO A 57 -13.63 -2.91 2.25
CA PRO A 57 -12.40 -3.36 2.89
C PRO A 57 -11.38 -4.00 1.95
N ALA A 58 -11.84 -4.66 0.89
CA ALA A 58 -10.97 -5.29 -0.11
C ALA A 58 -10.05 -4.30 -0.84
N PHE A 59 -10.45 -3.02 -0.94
CA PHE A 59 -9.68 -2.01 -1.69
C PHE A 59 -8.93 -1.00 -0.81
N ARG A 60 -9.16 -0.99 0.51
CA ARG A 60 -8.61 0.02 1.42
C ARG A 60 -7.08 0.07 1.36
N GLU A 61 -6.41 -1.09 1.39
CA GLU A 61 -4.94 -1.18 1.29
C GLU A 61 -4.41 -0.61 -0.04
N TYR A 62 -5.03 -1.00 -1.15
CA TYR A 62 -4.67 -0.53 -2.49
C TYR A 62 -4.81 0.98 -2.63
N ILE A 63 -5.92 1.52 -2.13
CA ILE A 63 -6.19 2.96 -2.12
C ILE A 63 -5.16 3.68 -1.26
N PHE A 64 -4.90 3.19 -0.04
CA PHE A 64 -3.91 3.78 0.86
C PHE A 64 -2.54 3.92 0.19
N LEU A 65 -2.00 2.85 -0.42
CA LEU A 65 -0.70 2.88 -1.05
C LEU A 65 -0.63 3.88 -2.22
N ASN A 66 -1.67 3.92 -3.06
CA ASN A 66 -1.76 4.86 -4.18
C ASN A 66 -1.88 6.33 -3.71
N VAL A 67 -2.68 6.59 -2.68
CA VAL A 67 -2.81 7.93 -2.07
C VAL A 67 -1.50 8.32 -1.40
N PHE A 68 -0.88 7.42 -0.65
CA PHE A 68 0.38 7.67 0.05
C PHE A 68 1.50 8.04 -0.93
N THR A 69 1.75 7.23 -1.96
CA THR A 69 2.80 7.50 -2.95
C THR A 69 2.58 8.81 -3.69
N SER A 70 1.33 9.15 -3.98
CA SER A 70 0.96 10.44 -4.59
C SER A 70 1.19 11.62 -3.65
N SER A 71 0.91 11.46 -2.36
CA SER A 71 1.05 12.52 -1.33
C SER A 71 2.51 12.83 -1.01
N ILE A 72 3.38 11.81 -0.99
CA ILE A 72 4.83 12.02 -0.81
C ILE A 72 5.54 12.41 -2.11
N GLY A 73 4.87 12.33 -3.27
CA GLY A 73 5.43 12.64 -4.58
C GLY A 73 6.52 11.69 -5.05
N LYS A 74 6.55 10.45 -4.53
CA LYS A 74 7.57 9.45 -4.87
C LYS A 74 6.95 8.07 -5.06
N THR A 75 7.28 7.43 -6.17
CA THR A 75 6.91 6.04 -6.47
C THR A 75 8.08 5.06 -6.28
N LYS A 76 9.28 5.57 -6.02
CA LYS A 76 10.48 4.76 -5.78
C LYS A 76 11.15 5.22 -4.51
N ILE A 77 11.46 4.27 -3.62
CA ILE A 77 12.14 4.52 -2.35
C ILE A 77 13.48 3.80 -2.31
N PRO A 78 14.51 4.41 -1.68
CA PRO A 78 15.78 3.72 -1.46
C PRO A 78 15.60 2.60 -0.42
N LEU A 79 16.12 1.42 -0.74
CA LEU A 79 16.13 0.25 0.12
C LEU A 79 17.56 -0.28 0.21
N CYS A 80 17.98 -0.70 1.40
CA CYS A 80 19.22 -1.43 1.62
C CYS A 80 18.87 -2.91 1.81
N PHE A 81 19.33 -3.74 0.89
CA PHE A 81 19.16 -5.19 0.95
C PHE A 81 20.46 -5.84 1.39
N THR A 82 20.42 -6.64 2.45
CA THR A 82 21.55 -7.46 2.87
C THR A 82 21.39 -8.86 2.29
N CYS A 83 22.34 -9.26 1.44
CA CYS A 83 22.29 -10.58 0.80
C CYS A 83 22.47 -11.70 1.85
N PRO A 84 21.53 -12.64 1.98
CA PRO A 84 21.61 -13.71 2.98
C PRO A 84 22.78 -14.68 2.73
N THR A 85 23.24 -14.80 1.48
CA THR A 85 24.29 -15.73 1.08
C THR A 85 25.70 -15.17 1.34
N CYS A 86 25.93 -13.88 1.03
CA CYS A 86 27.28 -13.29 1.12
C CYS A 86 27.38 -12.11 2.09
N ASN A 87 26.30 -11.76 2.80
CA ASN A 87 26.19 -10.65 3.77
C ASN A 87 26.59 -9.27 3.23
N LYS A 88 26.64 -9.10 1.89
CA LYS A 88 26.92 -7.80 1.29
C LYS A 88 25.66 -6.95 1.22
N GLU A 89 25.80 -5.69 1.60
CA GLU A 89 24.73 -4.70 1.44
C GLU A 89 24.64 -4.23 -0.01
N ARG A 90 23.41 -4.12 -0.51
CA ARG A 90 23.09 -3.59 -1.82
C ARG A 90 22.06 -2.48 -1.68
N LYS A 91 22.41 -1.30 -2.14
CA LYS A 91 21.44 -0.18 -2.27
C LYS A 91 20.66 -0.34 -3.56
N MET A 92 19.36 -0.25 -3.45
CA MET A 92 18.45 -0.36 -4.59
C MET A 92 17.29 0.61 -4.45
N LEU A 93 16.49 0.75 -5.50
CA LEU A 93 15.23 1.49 -5.47
C LEU A 93 14.09 0.48 -5.55
N LEU A 94 13.25 0.45 -4.52
CA LEU A 94 12.01 -0.31 -4.54
C LEU A 94 10.94 0.52 -5.26
N ASN A 95 10.32 -0.06 -6.30
CA ASN A 95 9.20 0.56 -6.98
C ASN A 95 7.89 0.22 -6.25
N LEU A 96 7.18 1.25 -5.79
CA LEU A 96 5.92 1.14 -5.05
C LEU A 96 4.68 1.16 -5.96
N GLN A 97 4.87 1.27 -7.28
CA GLN A 97 3.75 1.23 -8.21
C GLN A 97 3.14 -0.16 -8.22
N VAL A 98 1.84 -0.21 -7.95
CA VAL A 98 1.03 -1.42 -8.08
C VAL A 98 0.30 -1.41 -9.41
N GLU A 99 0.07 -2.58 -9.98
CA GLU A 99 -0.70 -2.72 -11.21
C GLU A 99 -2.16 -2.33 -10.98
N ALA A 100 -2.81 -1.87 -12.05
CA ALA A 100 -4.25 -1.64 -12.03
C ALA A 100 -4.99 -2.96 -11.78
N LEU A 101 -5.99 -2.91 -10.92
CA LEU A 101 -6.83 -4.06 -10.61
C LEU A 101 -7.58 -4.53 -11.87
N LYS A 102 -7.52 -5.82 -12.14
CA LYS A 102 -8.16 -6.47 -13.30
C LYS A 102 -9.27 -7.40 -12.80
N PRO A 103 -10.33 -7.63 -13.58
CA PRO A 103 -11.30 -8.66 -13.25
C PRO A 103 -10.59 -10.02 -13.07
N ILE A 104 -10.95 -10.73 -12.00
CA ILE A 104 -10.43 -12.07 -11.74
C ILE A 104 -11.41 -13.06 -12.37
N VAL A 105 -10.94 -13.81 -13.35
CA VAL A 105 -11.74 -14.77 -14.10
C VAL A 105 -10.98 -16.06 -14.24
N LEU A 106 -11.66 -17.17 -13.96
CA LEU A 106 -11.16 -18.52 -14.15
C LEU A 106 -12.03 -19.24 -15.18
N GLU A 107 -11.40 -19.95 -16.09
CA GLU A 107 -12.08 -20.87 -17.00
C GLU A 107 -11.72 -22.31 -16.59
N ALA A 108 -12.68 -23.06 -16.05
CA ALA A 108 -12.49 -24.42 -15.58
C ALA A 108 -13.65 -25.30 -16.06
N ALA A 109 -13.34 -26.47 -16.62
CA ALA A 109 -14.31 -27.46 -17.11
C ALA A 109 -15.42 -26.89 -18.04
N GLY A 110 -15.09 -25.86 -18.85
CA GLY A 110 -16.04 -25.21 -19.75
C GLY A 110 -16.94 -24.16 -19.07
N LEU A 111 -16.73 -23.92 -17.79
CA LEU A 111 -17.38 -22.86 -17.04
C LEU A 111 -16.45 -21.64 -16.94
N LYS A 112 -17.06 -20.45 -16.98
CA LYS A 112 -16.38 -19.18 -16.70
C LYS A 112 -16.82 -18.68 -15.34
N ILE A 113 -15.89 -18.66 -14.39
CA ILE A 113 -16.10 -18.24 -13.00
C ILE A 113 -15.52 -16.86 -12.82
N THR A 114 -16.34 -15.91 -12.37
CA THR A 114 -15.94 -14.53 -12.09
C THR A 114 -15.85 -14.34 -10.59
N PHE A 115 -14.75 -13.74 -10.13
CA PHE A 115 -14.51 -13.46 -8.72
C PHE A 115 -14.52 -11.97 -8.46
N ARG A 116 -15.07 -11.58 -7.33
CA ARG A 116 -14.91 -10.24 -6.76
C ARG A 116 -13.66 -10.20 -5.89
N TYR A 117 -13.10 -9.03 -5.71
CA TYR A 117 -12.09 -8.82 -4.68
C TYR A 117 -12.74 -8.94 -3.31
N VAL A 118 -12.08 -9.65 -2.41
CA VAL A 118 -12.44 -9.77 -1.00
C VAL A 118 -11.19 -9.50 -0.16
N LYS A 119 -11.39 -9.05 1.07
CA LYS A 119 -10.26 -8.92 1.99
C LYS A 119 -9.69 -10.30 2.29
N PRO A 120 -8.41 -10.58 1.99
CA PRO A 120 -7.81 -11.87 2.26
C PRO A 120 -7.84 -12.19 3.76
N SER A 121 -8.20 -13.43 4.11
CA SER A 121 -8.11 -13.95 5.47
C SER A 121 -7.04 -15.05 5.54
N THR A 122 -6.74 -15.50 6.75
CA THR A 122 -5.84 -16.66 6.97
C THR A 122 -6.45 -17.97 6.46
N ASP A 123 -7.78 -18.02 6.34
CA ASP A 123 -8.51 -19.13 5.73
C ASP A 123 -8.68 -18.85 4.23
N TYR A 124 -7.76 -19.37 3.43
CA TYR A 124 -7.77 -19.21 1.98
C TYR A 124 -8.96 -19.89 1.31
N ALA A 125 -9.45 -21.02 1.85
CA ALA A 125 -10.62 -21.71 1.31
C ALA A 125 -11.88 -20.84 1.48
N LYS A 126 -12.07 -20.29 2.66
CA LYS A 126 -13.16 -19.33 2.93
C LYS A 126 -13.04 -18.10 2.04
N THR A 127 -11.84 -17.50 1.96
CA THR A 127 -11.57 -16.34 1.10
C THR A 127 -11.96 -16.62 -0.35
N PHE A 128 -11.60 -17.79 -0.86
CA PHE A 128 -11.94 -18.20 -2.22
C PHE A 128 -13.43 -18.34 -2.45
N LEU A 129 -14.15 -19.03 -1.54
CA LEU A 129 -15.59 -19.24 -1.64
C LEU A 129 -16.37 -17.92 -1.56
N ASP A 130 -15.97 -17.04 -0.64
CA ASP A 130 -16.59 -15.71 -0.46
C ASP A 130 -16.36 -14.79 -1.67
N ALA A 131 -15.32 -15.06 -2.45
CA ALA A 131 -14.96 -14.28 -3.63
C ALA A 131 -15.74 -14.67 -4.89
N ILE A 132 -16.30 -15.88 -4.99
CA ILE A 132 -17.05 -16.28 -6.18
C ILE A 132 -18.27 -15.38 -6.31
N GLU A 133 -18.41 -14.72 -7.46
CA GLU A 133 -19.52 -13.80 -7.74
C GLU A 133 -20.51 -14.41 -8.72
N ARG A 134 -20.00 -14.92 -9.84
CA ARG A 134 -20.81 -15.43 -10.95
C ARG A 134 -20.20 -16.65 -11.59
N VAL A 135 -21.07 -17.51 -12.15
CA VAL A 135 -20.67 -18.66 -12.95
C VAL A 135 -21.47 -18.63 -14.25
N SER A 136 -20.79 -18.76 -15.38
CA SER A 136 -21.40 -18.81 -16.71
C SER A 136 -21.03 -20.12 -17.42
N ASP A 137 -22.02 -20.73 -18.06
CA ASP A 137 -21.86 -21.92 -18.90
C ASP A 137 -21.64 -21.58 -20.40
N GLY A 138 -21.48 -20.28 -20.70
CA GLY A 138 -21.35 -19.75 -22.05
C GLY A 138 -22.70 -19.42 -22.71
N ILE A 139 -23.83 -19.83 -22.13
CA ILE A 139 -25.19 -19.52 -22.58
C ILE A 139 -25.88 -18.66 -21.54
N ASN A 140 -25.78 -19.04 -20.27
CA ASN A 140 -26.42 -18.40 -19.14
C ASN A 140 -25.35 -17.92 -18.14
N ASP A 141 -25.72 -16.89 -17.38
CA ASP A 141 -24.90 -16.27 -16.36
C ASP A 141 -25.68 -16.27 -15.03
N TYR A 142 -25.12 -16.95 -14.03
CA TYR A 142 -25.78 -17.19 -12.75
C TYR A 142 -25.03 -16.49 -11.63
N LEU A 143 -25.74 -15.88 -10.67
CA LEU A 143 -25.15 -15.44 -9.43
C LEU A 143 -24.80 -16.67 -8.58
N TRP A 144 -23.61 -16.65 -7.95
CA TRP A 144 -23.15 -17.75 -7.10
C TRP A 144 -24.14 -18.10 -5.99
N THR A 145 -24.77 -17.07 -5.40
CA THR A 145 -25.76 -17.21 -4.32
C THR A 145 -27.08 -17.84 -4.75
N GLU A 146 -27.40 -17.81 -6.05
CA GLU A 146 -28.64 -18.35 -6.61
C GLU A 146 -28.50 -19.82 -7.05
N LEU A 147 -27.26 -20.32 -7.13
CA LEU A 147 -27.02 -21.71 -7.52
C LEU A 147 -27.37 -22.66 -6.37
N PRO A 148 -28.01 -23.83 -6.67
CA PRO A 148 -28.22 -24.89 -5.72
C PRO A 148 -26.90 -25.41 -5.14
N GLU A 149 -26.92 -25.96 -3.93
CA GLU A 149 -25.72 -26.39 -3.21
C GLU A 149 -24.96 -27.49 -3.95
N ASP A 150 -25.67 -28.47 -4.50
CA ASP A 150 -25.12 -29.56 -5.31
C ASP A 150 -24.43 -29.07 -6.59
N VAL A 151 -24.95 -27.99 -7.21
CA VAL A 151 -24.31 -27.36 -8.37
C VAL A 151 -23.06 -26.59 -7.95
N ARG A 152 -23.11 -25.88 -6.81
CA ARG A 152 -21.94 -25.18 -6.27
C ARG A 152 -20.81 -26.15 -5.95
N GLU A 153 -21.10 -27.30 -5.34
CA GLU A 153 -20.11 -28.35 -5.08
C GLU A 153 -19.48 -28.85 -6.39
N GLN A 154 -20.26 -29.13 -7.43
CA GLN A 154 -19.74 -29.55 -8.73
C GLN A 154 -18.82 -28.49 -9.38
N VAL A 155 -19.17 -27.20 -9.26
CA VAL A 155 -18.30 -26.11 -9.73
C VAL A 155 -16.97 -26.10 -8.98
N ILE A 156 -17.00 -26.24 -7.66
CA ILE A 156 -15.78 -26.27 -6.82
C ILE A 156 -14.91 -27.47 -7.19
N ASP A 157 -15.52 -28.66 -7.32
CA ASP A 157 -14.82 -29.90 -7.67
C ASP A 157 -14.19 -29.84 -9.07
N SER A 158 -14.69 -28.96 -9.94
CA SER A 158 -14.11 -28.76 -11.27
C SER A 158 -12.82 -27.93 -11.28
N ILE A 159 -12.50 -27.26 -10.16
CA ILE A 159 -11.34 -26.37 -10.03
C ILE A 159 -10.14 -27.15 -9.48
N SER A 160 -9.06 -27.16 -10.22
CA SER A 160 -7.81 -27.76 -9.75
C SER A 160 -7.14 -26.95 -8.65
N PHE A 161 -6.31 -27.57 -7.83
CA PHE A 161 -5.56 -26.88 -6.79
C PHE A 161 -4.65 -25.77 -7.34
N ALA A 162 -4.05 -25.96 -8.51
CA ALA A 162 -3.21 -24.95 -9.16
C ALA A 162 -4.02 -23.72 -9.57
N GLU A 163 -5.24 -23.90 -10.09
CA GLU A 163 -6.16 -22.82 -10.45
C GLU A 163 -6.63 -22.07 -9.20
N PHE A 164 -6.95 -22.80 -8.13
CA PHE A 164 -7.27 -22.20 -6.83
C PHE A 164 -6.13 -21.30 -6.32
N GLU A 165 -4.89 -21.80 -6.29
CA GLU A 165 -3.74 -20.99 -5.85
C GLU A 165 -3.54 -19.74 -6.71
N GLU A 166 -3.74 -19.84 -8.03
CA GLU A 166 -3.58 -18.70 -8.93
C GLU A 166 -4.65 -17.64 -8.69
N VAL A 167 -5.91 -18.04 -8.49
CA VAL A 167 -7.00 -17.12 -8.14
C VAL A 167 -6.75 -16.44 -6.80
N VAL A 168 -6.35 -17.18 -5.76
CA VAL A 168 -6.02 -16.62 -4.45
C VAL A 168 -4.87 -15.60 -4.56
N LYS A 169 -3.85 -15.88 -5.37
CA LYS A 169 -2.77 -14.93 -5.63
C LYS A 169 -3.28 -13.65 -6.30
N GLN A 170 -4.25 -13.75 -7.22
CA GLN A 170 -4.81 -12.58 -7.91
C GLN A 170 -5.69 -11.71 -6.99
N MET A 171 -6.23 -12.26 -5.90
CA MET A 171 -7.04 -11.50 -4.93
C MET A 171 -6.24 -10.49 -4.12
N HIS A 172 -4.92 -10.65 -4.01
CA HIS A 172 -4.08 -9.65 -3.36
C HIS A 172 -4.00 -8.39 -4.21
N THR A 173 -4.56 -7.30 -3.73
CA THR A 173 -4.59 -6.00 -4.41
C THR A 173 -3.22 -5.31 -4.45
N ILE A 174 -2.34 -5.66 -3.52
CA ILE A 174 -0.94 -5.20 -3.49
C ILE A 174 -0.03 -6.41 -3.64
N LYS A 175 0.75 -6.39 -4.73
CA LYS A 175 1.80 -7.36 -5.00
C LYS A 175 2.97 -6.65 -5.65
N ILE A 176 4.08 -6.53 -4.93
CA ILE A 176 5.31 -5.94 -5.44
C ILE A 176 6.38 -7.02 -5.43
N GLU A 177 6.87 -7.34 -6.60
CA GLU A 177 7.96 -8.32 -6.79
C GLU A 177 9.14 -7.64 -7.49
N GLN A 178 10.32 -7.82 -6.94
CA GLN A 178 11.54 -7.27 -7.51
C GLN A 178 12.70 -8.25 -7.38
N LYS A 179 13.38 -8.52 -8.51
CA LYS A 179 14.57 -9.37 -8.52
C LYS A 179 15.81 -8.56 -8.14
N ILE A 180 16.61 -9.12 -7.27
CA ILE A 180 17.89 -8.54 -6.83
C ILE A 180 19.02 -9.50 -7.19
N SER A 181 19.98 -9.01 -7.98
CA SER A 181 21.19 -9.76 -8.31
C SER A 181 22.32 -9.41 -7.36
N CYS A 182 22.88 -10.42 -6.70
CA CYS A 182 24.10 -10.31 -5.89
C CYS A 182 25.09 -11.41 -6.28
N CYS A 183 25.46 -12.32 -5.37
CA CYS A 183 26.17 -13.56 -5.71
C CYS A 183 25.25 -14.59 -6.37
N GLU A 184 23.97 -14.49 -6.10
CA GLU A 184 22.86 -15.19 -6.74
C GLU A 184 21.67 -14.26 -6.92
N SER A 185 20.61 -14.72 -7.58
CA SER A 185 19.38 -13.96 -7.75
C SER A 185 18.44 -14.21 -6.57
N HIS A 186 17.95 -13.13 -5.97
CA HIS A 186 16.96 -13.16 -4.89
C HIS A 186 15.68 -12.48 -5.34
N ASP A 187 14.54 -13.04 -4.96
CA ASP A 187 13.23 -12.44 -5.19
C ASP A 187 12.76 -11.73 -3.91
N LEU A 188 12.60 -10.43 -3.99
CA LEU A 188 11.99 -9.63 -2.93
C LEU A 188 10.49 -9.51 -3.23
N LYS A 189 9.65 -9.94 -2.29
CA LYS A 189 8.19 -9.96 -2.45
C LYS A 189 7.52 -9.26 -1.28
N TYR A 190 6.64 -8.32 -1.61
CA TYR A 190 5.73 -7.67 -0.67
C TYR A 190 4.30 -7.95 -1.11
N ILE A 191 3.54 -8.62 -0.26
CA ILE A 191 2.14 -8.97 -0.47
C ILE A 191 1.33 -8.28 0.63
N GLY A 192 0.28 -7.53 0.24
CA GLY A 192 -0.49 -6.69 1.16
C GLY A 192 0.24 -5.43 1.60
N LEU A 193 -0.45 -4.60 2.37
CA LEU A 193 0.06 -3.31 2.82
C LEU A 193 0.99 -3.40 4.02
N LEU A 194 0.75 -4.29 4.97
CA LEU A 194 1.46 -4.31 6.26
C LEU A 194 3.00 -4.34 6.14
N PRO A 195 3.62 -5.18 5.30
CA PRO A 195 5.08 -5.17 5.13
C PRO A 195 5.60 -3.85 4.55
N LEU A 196 4.82 -3.23 3.64
CA LEU A 196 5.16 -1.93 3.06
C LEU A 196 4.95 -0.79 4.05
N PHE A 197 3.89 -0.83 4.85
CA PHE A 197 3.61 0.15 5.89
C PHE A 197 4.77 0.23 6.89
N LYS A 198 5.23 -0.93 7.38
CA LYS A 198 6.41 -1.02 8.28
C LYS A 198 7.70 -0.52 7.63
N LEU A 199 7.85 -0.70 6.33
CA LEU A 199 9.02 -0.23 5.57
C LEU A 199 8.97 1.29 5.31
N LEU A 200 7.79 1.83 5.00
CA LEU A 200 7.59 3.23 4.62
C LEU A 200 7.49 4.18 5.80
N LEU A 201 7.06 3.68 6.93
CA LEU A 201 6.70 4.44 8.12
C LEU A 201 7.51 3.90 9.32
N ASN A 202 8.82 4.17 9.32
CA ASN A 202 9.67 3.75 10.43
C ASN A 202 9.35 4.58 11.67
N PRO A 203 8.97 3.96 12.81
CA PRO A 203 8.73 4.67 14.07
C PRO A 203 9.86 5.59 14.52
N ASP A 204 11.10 5.23 14.21
CA ASP A 204 12.28 6.02 14.57
C ASP A 204 12.32 7.38 13.84
N GLU A 205 11.52 7.56 12.77
CA GLU A 205 11.36 8.84 12.06
C GLU A 205 10.48 9.84 12.81
N LEU A 206 9.73 9.44 13.84
CA LEU A 206 8.86 10.33 14.60
C LEU A 206 9.64 11.50 15.22
N PHE A 207 10.82 11.25 15.76
CA PHE A 207 11.69 12.31 16.28
C PHE A 207 12.15 13.26 15.16
N ILE A 208 12.53 12.72 14.01
CA ILE A 208 12.94 13.51 12.84
C ILE A 208 11.77 14.38 12.35
N PHE A 209 10.56 13.82 12.34
CA PHE A 209 9.34 14.53 11.99
C PHE A 209 9.16 15.80 12.84
N TYR A 210 9.24 15.68 14.17
CA TYR A 210 9.10 16.83 15.07
C TYR A 210 10.27 17.81 14.95
N ARG A 211 11.49 17.32 14.73
CA ARG A 211 12.67 18.16 14.52
C ARG A 211 12.54 19.02 13.26
N ILE A 212 12.05 18.47 12.16
CA ILE A 212 11.80 19.21 10.92
C ILE A 212 10.75 20.30 11.16
N ASN A 213 9.62 19.97 11.78
CA ASN A 213 8.56 20.94 12.05
C ASN A 213 9.05 22.06 12.98
N HIS A 214 9.87 21.75 13.99
CA HIS A 214 10.48 22.74 14.86
C HIS A 214 11.42 23.68 14.08
N LEU A 215 12.23 23.17 13.15
CA LEU A 215 13.11 23.96 12.31
C LEU A 215 12.31 24.92 11.41
N LEU A 216 11.26 24.42 10.77
CA LEU A 216 10.38 25.23 9.93
C LEU A 216 9.64 26.32 10.75
N ALA A 217 9.17 25.97 11.95
CA ALA A 217 8.54 26.95 12.85
C ALA A 217 9.52 28.08 13.27
N LYS A 218 10.79 27.77 13.49
CA LYS A 218 11.84 28.79 13.72
C LYS A 218 12.08 29.70 12.51
N SER A 219 11.72 29.22 11.31
CA SER A 219 11.81 29.99 10.05
C SER A 219 10.48 30.68 9.70
N ASN A 220 9.64 30.96 10.70
CA ASN A 220 8.36 31.66 10.60
C ASN A 220 7.23 30.90 9.89
N TYR A 221 7.31 29.60 9.74
CA TYR A 221 6.16 28.80 9.32
C TYR A 221 5.22 28.54 10.50
N SER A 222 3.92 28.73 10.31
CA SER A 222 2.91 28.34 11.30
C SER A 222 2.86 26.81 11.42
N ILE A 223 2.83 26.27 12.64
CA ILE A 223 2.69 24.81 12.84
C ILE A 223 1.36 24.30 12.27
N SER A 224 0.28 25.09 12.40
CA SER A 224 -1.01 24.72 11.82
C SER A 224 -0.91 24.56 10.30
N ASP A 225 -0.32 25.56 9.63
CA ASP A 225 -0.19 25.52 8.17
C ASP A 225 0.72 24.36 7.72
N LEU A 226 1.80 24.08 8.48
CA LEU A 226 2.67 22.95 8.22
C LEU A 226 1.94 21.60 8.29
N MET A 227 1.01 21.45 9.25
CA MET A 227 0.23 20.22 9.41
C MET A 227 -0.77 20.01 8.28
N ASP A 228 -1.26 21.08 7.67
CA ASP A 228 -2.20 21.04 6.56
C ASP A 228 -1.51 20.91 5.19
N MET A 229 -0.20 21.08 5.11
CA MET A 229 0.60 20.86 3.89
C MET A 229 0.61 19.37 3.47
N LEU A 230 0.85 19.14 2.20
CA LEU A 230 1.27 17.82 1.74
C LEU A 230 2.71 17.52 2.21
N PRO A 231 3.07 16.25 2.46
CA PRO A 231 4.45 15.88 2.82
C PRO A 231 5.50 16.36 1.79
N VAL A 232 5.16 16.37 0.50
CA VAL A 232 6.03 16.90 -0.56
C VAL A 232 6.23 18.42 -0.44
N GLU A 233 5.19 19.17 -0.10
CA GLU A 233 5.26 20.62 0.09
C GLU A 233 6.13 21.00 1.30
N ARG A 234 5.96 20.29 2.42
CA ARG A 234 6.82 20.44 3.60
C ARG A 234 8.29 20.16 3.29
N ASN A 235 8.59 19.16 2.48
CA ASN A 235 9.97 18.84 2.07
C ASN A 235 10.57 19.94 1.18
N ILE A 236 9.77 20.59 0.33
CA ILE A 236 10.18 21.76 -0.45
C ILE A 236 10.49 22.93 0.51
N ALA A 237 9.59 23.21 1.47
CA ALA A 237 9.81 24.27 2.46
C ALA A 237 11.10 24.05 3.26
N LEU A 238 11.37 22.80 3.69
CA LEU A 238 12.61 22.45 4.37
C LEU A 238 13.85 22.73 3.49
N THR A 239 13.81 22.33 2.23
CA THR A 239 14.91 22.54 1.27
C THR A 239 15.21 24.04 1.09
N LEU A 240 14.18 24.89 1.02
CA LEU A 240 14.34 26.33 0.91
C LEU A 240 14.99 26.92 2.17
N VAL A 241 14.51 26.54 3.36
CA VAL A 241 15.11 26.99 4.63
C VAL A 241 16.57 26.55 4.75
N GLU A 242 16.90 25.32 4.37
CA GLU A 242 18.30 24.84 4.40
C GLU A 242 19.20 25.64 3.43
N LYS A 243 18.67 26.03 2.29
CA LYS A 243 19.40 26.88 1.34
C LYS A 243 19.66 28.27 1.91
N ASP A 244 18.64 28.92 2.47
CA ASP A 244 18.76 30.24 3.07
C ASP A 244 19.79 30.24 4.22
N VAL A 245 19.79 29.21 5.07
CA VAL A 245 20.76 29.07 6.15
C VAL A 245 22.19 28.91 5.61
N LYS A 246 22.38 28.11 4.54
CA LYS A 246 23.69 27.94 3.90
C LYS A 246 24.20 29.26 3.30
N GLU A 247 23.36 29.99 2.61
CA GLU A 247 23.70 31.30 2.01
C GLU A 247 24.08 32.33 3.08
N ALA A 248 23.30 32.41 4.17
CA ALA A 248 23.60 33.27 5.29
C ALA A 248 24.94 32.95 5.99
N ASN A 249 25.26 31.66 6.14
CA ASN A 249 26.53 31.23 6.71
C ASN A 249 27.72 31.54 5.78
N ASN A 250 27.56 31.35 4.46
CA ASN A 250 28.61 31.67 3.50
C ASN A 250 28.87 33.18 3.46
N ALA A 251 27.84 34.01 3.53
CA ALA A 251 27.99 35.46 3.57
C ALA A 251 28.74 35.95 4.84
N LYS A 252 28.54 35.31 5.98
CA LYS A 252 29.29 35.60 7.21
C LYS A 252 30.75 35.18 7.16
N ASN A 253 31.05 34.07 6.49
CA ASN A 253 32.44 33.55 6.37
C ASN A 253 33.23 34.22 5.23
N GLY A 254 32.58 34.91 4.29
CA GLY A 254 33.24 35.66 3.21
C GLY A 254 33.61 37.12 3.51
N VAL A 255 33.31 37.58 4.72
CA VAL A 255 33.58 38.98 5.22
C VAL A 255 34.76 39.02 6.20
N SER A 256 35.52 37.94 6.35
CA SER A 256 36.70 37.85 7.21
C SER A 256 38.01 37.88 6.44
#